data_4a43024acb750ae0f301478351a54532
#
_entry.id   4a43024acb750ae0f301478351a54532
#
_cell.length_a   1.000
_cell.length_b   1.000
_cell.length_c   1.000
_cell.angle_alpha   90.00
_cell.angle_beta   90.00
_cell.angle_gamma   90.00
#
_symmetry.space_group_name_H-M   'P 1'
#
loop_
_entity.id
_entity.type
_entity.pdbx_description
1 polymer ?
#
loop_
_entity_poly.entity_id
_entity_poly.type
_entity_poly.pdbx_seq_one_letter_code
_entity_poly.pdbx_strand_id
1 'polypeptide(L)'
;ADASEAAADTQEAEAKTSDLSFAFCTNTLNNTFQSSIDAKLSELCKENGISYTCLDPDYDLNKQLSQLSDCANSGYDAVFVIPVDSAGITSGLAEIADAGIPIFNVDTAVIDDDIEQFVTQFVGTNAYMAGQLVGEQMTKDYPDGAKIAVLDFPSNESCVDRVNGFLEGLGDQKDKFEIVAQQDGGAA
;
A
#
# COMPACT_ATOMS: atom_id res chain seq x y z
N ALA A 1 26.30 1.43 -57.51
CA ALA A 1 26.20 1.76 -56.09
C ALA A 1 24.70 1.81 -55.75
N ASP A 2 24.22 0.68 -55.22
CA ASP A 2 22.84 0.45 -54.86
C ASP A 2 22.67 0.81 -53.39
N ALA A 3 21.83 1.77 -53.09
CA ALA A 3 21.40 2.11 -51.74
C ALA A 3 20.10 1.35 -51.50
N SER A 4 20.21 0.27 -50.75
CA SER A 4 19.06 -0.48 -50.24
C SER A 4 18.44 0.29 -49.08
N GLU A 5 17.26 0.81 -49.30
CA GLU A 5 16.34 1.40 -48.30
C GLU A 5 15.85 0.30 -47.36
N ALA A 6 16.27 0.35 -46.09
CA ALA A 6 15.72 -0.50 -45.05
C ALA A 6 14.41 0.14 -44.56
N ALA A 7 13.28 -0.42 -45.02
CA ALA A 7 11.97 -0.12 -44.47
C ALA A 7 11.91 -0.62 -43.02
N ALA A 8 11.78 0.29 -42.06
CA ALA A 8 11.47 -0.04 -40.66
C ALA A 8 10.04 -0.54 -40.57
N ASP A 9 9.90 -1.81 -40.35
CA ASP A 9 8.63 -2.49 -40.07
C ASP A 9 8.15 -2.06 -38.66
N THR A 10 7.31 -1.03 -38.60
CA THR A 10 6.61 -0.63 -37.39
C THR A 10 5.42 -1.57 -37.23
N GLN A 11 5.64 -2.72 -36.61
CA GLN A 11 4.54 -3.53 -36.12
C GLN A 11 3.84 -2.73 -34.99
N GLU A 12 2.68 -2.18 -35.29
CA GLU A 12 1.70 -1.81 -34.28
C GLU A 12 1.40 -3.06 -33.46
N ALA A 13 1.78 -3.04 -32.16
CA ALA A 13 1.42 -4.09 -31.23
C ALA A 13 -0.11 -4.11 -31.10
N GLU A 14 -0.75 -5.09 -31.73
CA GLU A 14 -2.18 -5.36 -31.49
C GLU A 14 -2.38 -5.51 -29.98
N ALA A 15 -3.22 -4.66 -29.38
CA ALA A 15 -3.60 -4.73 -27.98
C ALA A 15 -4.16 -6.12 -27.71
N LYS A 16 -3.43 -6.93 -26.94
CA LYS A 16 -3.91 -8.23 -26.49
C LYS A 16 -5.11 -7.98 -25.59
N THR A 17 -6.30 -8.42 -26.03
CA THR A 17 -7.45 -8.54 -25.12
C THR A 17 -7.16 -9.67 -24.16
N SER A 18 -7.08 -9.36 -22.87
CA SER A 18 -6.98 -10.33 -21.78
C SER A 18 -8.37 -10.59 -21.26
N ASP A 19 -8.71 -11.85 -20.96
CA ASP A 19 -9.94 -12.19 -20.24
C ASP A 19 -9.83 -11.94 -18.73
N LEU A 20 -8.68 -11.37 -18.27
CA LEU A 20 -8.43 -11.11 -16.87
C LEU A 20 -9.22 -9.90 -16.36
N SER A 21 -9.59 -9.97 -15.09
CA SER A 21 -10.31 -8.92 -14.35
C SER A 21 -9.67 -8.68 -12.99
N PHE A 22 -9.34 -7.42 -12.69
CA PHE A 22 -8.71 -7.03 -11.42
C PHE A 22 -9.59 -6.06 -10.67
N ALA A 23 -9.61 -6.21 -9.33
CA ALA A 23 -10.19 -5.21 -8.42
C ALA A 23 -9.09 -4.50 -7.63
N PHE A 24 -9.30 -3.22 -7.34
CA PHE A 24 -8.49 -2.46 -6.40
C PHE A 24 -9.38 -1.91 -5.29
N CYS A 25 -9.25 -2.47 -4.09
CA CYS A 25 -9.92 -2.01 -2.89
C CYS A 25 -8.98 -1.05 -2.16
N THR A 26 -9.08 0.25 -2.45
CA THR A 26 -8.28 1.29 -1.79
C THR A 26 -8.84 1.60 -0.40
N ASN A 27 -8.15 2.42 0.40
CA ASN A 27 -8.69 2.95 1.65
C ASN A 27 -9.50 4.23 1.42
N THR A 28 -9.11 5.05 0.42
CA THR A 28 -9.85 6.25 -0.03
C THR A 28 -9.30 6.74 -1.36
N LEU A 29 -10.12 7.45 -2.12
CA LEU A 29 -9.70 8.25 -3.28
C LEU A 29 -9.63 9.76 -2.97
N ASN A 30 -9.98 10.19 -1.76
CA ASN A 30 -9.86 11.58 -1.32
C ASN A 30 -8.41 11.99 -1.02
N ASN A 31 -7.45 11.09 -1.18
CA ASN A 31 -6.03 11.33 -1.05
C ASN A 31 -5.35 11.24 -2.42
N THR A 32 -4.55 12.26 -2.76
CA THR A 32 -3.88 12.37 -4.08
C THR A 32 -2.91 11.24 -4.37
N PHE A 33 -2.30 10.65 -3.34
CA PHE A 33 -1.38 9.52 -3.51
C PHE A 33 -2.14 8.25 -3.91
N GLN A 34 -3.20 7.88 -3.19
CA GLN A 34 -4.05 6.73 -3.53
C GLN A 34 -4.72 6.92 -4.89
N SER A 35 -5.22 8.13 -5.20
CA SER A 35 -5.75 8.43 -6.53
C SER A 35 -4.72 8.26 -7.64
N SER A 36 -3.43 8.54 -7.38
CA SER A 36 -2.37 8.32 -8.38
C SER A 36 -2.07 6.83 -8.59
N ILE A 37 -2.17 6.01 -7.54
CA ILE A 37 -2.05 4.55 -7.64
C ILE A 37 -3.20 4.00 -8.49
N ASP A 38 -4.45 4.39 -8.19
CA ASP A 38 -5.63 4.00 -8.95
C ASP A 38 -5.50 4.36 -10.45
N ALA A 39 -5.14 5.60 -10.72
CA ALA A 39 -4.95 6.08 -12.10
C ALA A 39 -3.90 5.24 -12.85
N LYS A 40 -2.78 4.89 -12.19
CA LYS A 40 -1.72 4.09 -12.83
C LYS A 40 -2.11 2.63 -13.02
N LEU A 41 -2.78 2.02 -12.04
CA LEU A 41 -3.32 0.67 -12.19
C LEU A 41 -4.34 0.60 -13.33
N SER A 42 -5.26 1.56 -13.39
CA SER A 42 -6.28 1.68 -14.47
C SER A 42 -5.63 1.81 -15.86
N GLU A 43 -4.59 2.68 -15.97
CA GLU A 43 -3.82 2.84 -17.21
C GLU A 43 -3.16 1.53 -17.65
N LEU A 44 -2.44 0.88 -16.73
CA LEU A 44 -1.73 -0.38 -17.03
C LEU A 44 -2.69 -1.52 -17.37
N CYS A 45 -3.81 -1.64 -16.67
CA CYS A 45 -4.84 -2.62 -16.99
C CYS A 45 -5.41 -2.38 -18.40
N LYS A 46 -5.73 -1.13 -18.73
CA LYS A 46 -6.22 -0.75 -20.06
C LYS A 46 -5.21 -1.07 -21.17
N GLU A 47 -3.92 -0.75 -20.97
CA GLU A 47 -2.86 -1.04 -21.93
C GLU A 47 -2.68 -2.55 -22.20
N ASN A 48 -3.00 -3.38 -21.19
CA ASN A 48 -2.90 -4.83 -21.28
C ASN A 48 -4.22 -5.55 -21.55
N GLY A 49 -5.31 -4.79 -21.81
CA GLY A 49 -6.63 -5.36 -22.11
C GLY A 49 -7.30 -6.05 -20.92
N ILE A 50 -6.91 -5.70 -19.68
CA ILE A 50 -7.42 -6.25 -18.43
C ILE A 50 -8.61 -5.43 -17.96
N SER A 51 -9.72 -6.06 -17.58
CA SER A 51 -10.84 -5.39 -16.93
C SER A 51 -10.44 -4.91 -15.54
N TYR A 52 -10.76 -3.66 -15.19
CA TYR A 52 -10.33 -3.04 -13.93
C TYR A 52 -11.50 -2.36 -13.22
N THR A 53 -11.60 -2.58 -11.92
CA THR A 53 -12.59 -1.93 -11.05
C THR A 53 -11.89 -1.37 -9.81
N CYS A 54 -12.07 -0.09 -9.52
CA CYS A 54 -11.65 0.53 -8.26
C CYS A 54 -12.84 0.66 -7.33
N LEU A 55 -12.64 0.30 -6.06
CA LEU A 55 -13.63 0.35 -4.98
C LEU A 55 -13.12 1.27 -3.88
N ASP A 56 -13.84 2.37 -3.64
CA ASP A 56 -13.51 3.40 -2.65
C ASP A 56 -14.42 3.27 -1.44
N PRO A 57 -13.92 2.87 -0.27
CA PRO A 57 -14.68 2.81 0.97
C PRO A 57 -14.78 4.16 1.68
N ASP A 58 -13.99 5.16 1.28
CA ASP A 58 -13.93 6.48 1.92
C ASP A 58 -13.60 6.39 3.43
N TYR A 59 -12.56 5.63 3.77
CA TYR A 59 -12.10 5.32 5.13
C TYR A 59 -13.12 4.56 6.00
N ASP A 60 -14.20 4.01 5.45
CA ASP A 60 -15.15 3.17 6.19
C ASP A 60 -14.76 1.69 6.11
N LEU A 61 -14.28 1.13 7.24
CA LEU A 61 -13.86 -0.27 7.33
C LEU A 61 -15.02 -1.23 7.01
N ASN A 62 -16.24 -0.97 7.49
CA ASN A 62 -17.36 -1.86 7.22
C ASN A 62 -17.73 -1.88 5.74
N LYS A 63 -17.63 -0.73 5.08
CA LYS A 63 -17.81 -0.63 3.63
C LYS A 63 -16.70 -1.37 2.90
N GLN A 64 -15.42 -1.26 3.35
CA GLN A 64 -14.33 -1.99 2.75
C GLN A 64 -14.51 -3.52 2.88
N LEU A 65 -14.90 -4.01 4.06
CA LEU A 65 -15.19 -5.42 4.28
C LEU A 65 -16.32 -5.93 3.37
N SER A 66 -17.39 -5.15 3.19
CA SER A 66 -18.45 -5.48 2.24
C SER A 66 -17.95 -5.54 0.79
N GLN A 67 -17.08 -4.59 0.39
CA GLN A 67 -16.49 -4.57 -0.94
C GLN A 67 -15.57 -5.78 -1.19
N LEU A 68 -14.80 -6.21 -0.18
CA LEU A 68 -13.94 -7.40 -0.27
C LEU A 68 -14.78 -8.68 -0.39
N SER A 69 -15.88 -8.78 0.38
CA SER A 69 -16.85 -9.89 0.25
C SER A 69 -17.48 -9.94 -1.15
N ASP A 70 -17.83 -8.78 -1.71
CA ASP A 70 -18.32 -8.69 -3.09
C ASP A 70 -17.25 -9.15 -4.09
N CYS A 71 -15.97 -8.77 -3.89
CA CYS A 71 -14.86 -9.24 -4.71
C CYS A 71 -14.69 -10.75 -4.66
N ALA A 72 -14.75 -11.35 -3.48
CA ALA A 72 -14.66 -12.82 -3.30
C ALA A 72 -15.75 -13.56 -4.09
N ASN A 73 -16.93 -12.96 -4.25
CA ASN A 73 -18.06 -13.56 -4.97
C ASN A 73 -18.14 -13.18 -6.46
N SER A 74 -17.33 -12.23 -6.93
CA SER A 74 -17.39 -11.70 -8.30
C SER A 74 -16.45 -12.37 -9.29
N GLY A 75 -15.53 -13.24 -8.81
CA GLY A 75 -14.64 -14.02 -9.68
C GLY A 75 -13.53 -13.17 -10.32
N TYR A 76 -13.00 -12.19 -9.62
CA TYR A 76 -11.79 -11.47 -10.05
C TYR A 76 -10.59 -12.40 -10.08
N ASP A 77 -9.66 -12.15 -11.01
CA ASP A 77 -8.41 -12.92 -11.14
C ASP A 77 -7.32 -12.43 -10.19
N ALA A 78 -7.46 -11.20 -9.66
CA ALA A 78 -6.60 -10.64 -8.62
C ALA A 78 -7.30 -9.49 -7.89
N VAL A 79 -6.97 -9.32 -6.60
CA VAL A 79 -7.42 -8.19 -5.79
C VAL A 79 -6.20 -7.44 -5.25
N PHE A 80 -6.13 -6.14 -5.54
CA PHE A 80 -5.18 -5.21 -4.93
C PHE A 80 -5.85 -4.53 -3.75
N VAL A 81 -5.12 -4.37 -2.64
CA VAL A 81 -5.70 -3.86 -1.39
C VAL A 81 -4.78 -2.82 -0.74
N ILE A 82 -5.38 -1.70 -0.32
CA ILE A 82 -4.83 -0.79 0.69
C ILE A 82 -5.81 -0.80 1.87
N PRO A 83 -5.43 -1.28 3.07
CA PRO A 83 -6.37 -1.39 4.18
C PRO A 83 -6.78 -0.03 4.74
N VAL A 84 -8.05 0.09 5.15
CA VAL A 84 -8.54 1.19 6.00
C VAL A 84 -7.99 1.04 7.41
N ASP A 85 -7.97 -0.19 7.91
CA ASP A 85 -7.41 -0.60 9.19
C ASP A 85 -6.64 -1.90 8.99
N SER A 86 -5.34 -1.88 9.34
CA SER A 86 -4.42 -2.99 9.02
C SER A 86 -4.78 -4.31 9.68
N ALA A 87 -5.40 -4.28 10.87
CA ALA A 87 -5.87 -5.47 11.59
C ALA A 87 -7.35 -5.74 11.34
N GLY A 88 -8.16 -4.70 11.20
CA GLY A 88 -9.61 -4.82 11.02
C GLY A 88 -10.03 -5.48 9.72
N ILE A 89 -9.13 -5.52 8.71
CA ILE A 89 -9.41 -6.06 7.38
C ILE A 89 -9.29 -7.59 7.28
N THR A 90 -8.70 -8.26 8.27
CA THR A 90 -8.36 -9.70 8.27
C THR A 90 -9.48 -10.60 7.74
N SER A 91 -10.73 -10.39 8.18
CA SER A 91 -11.85 -11.24 7.73
C SER A 91 -12.15 -11.11 6.24
N GLY A 92 -11.97 -9.90 5.67
CA GLY A 92 -12.15 -9.67 4.24
C GLY A 92 -11.03 -10.32 3.40
N LEU A 93 -9.78 -10.31 3.90
CA LEU A 93 -8.67 -11.00 3.26
C LEU A 93 -8.87 -12.52 3.26
N ALA A 94 -9.36 -13.07 4.37
CA ALA A 94 -9.68 -14.49 4.48
C ALA A 94 -10.74 -14.93 3.45
N GLU A 95 -11.82 -14.14 3.26
CA GLU A 95 -12.85 -14.43 2.26
C GLU A 95 -12.28 -14.44 0.83
N ILE A 96 -11.41 -13.49 0.47
CA ILE A 96 -10.72 -13.45 -0.84
C ILE A 96 -9.82 -14.68 -1.02
N ALA A 97 -9.03 -15.03 0.02
CA ALA A 97 -8.12 -16.17 -0.02
C ALA A 97 -8.88 -17.50 -0.13
N ASP A 98 -9.99 -17.66 0.60
CA ASP A 98 -10.87 -18.84 0.53
C ASP A 98 -11.51 -18.99 -0.86
N ALA A 99 -11.74 -17.89 -1.57
CA ALA A 99 -12.18 -17.92 -2.96
C ALA A 99 -11.05 -18.26 -3.95
N GLY A 100 -9.81 -18.42 -3.48
CA GLY A 100 -8.62 -18.74 -4.29
C GLY A 100 -8.12 -17.57 -5.13
N ILE A 101 -8.47 -16.34 -4.78
CA ILE A 101 -8.08 -15.14 -5.50
C ILE A 101 -6.77 -14.59 -4.91
N PRO A 102 -5.71 -14.38 -5.71
CA PRO A 102 -4.47 -13.80 -5.22
C PRO A 102 -4.65 -12.34 -4.74
N ILE A 103 -4.06 -12.04 -3.58
CA ILE A 103 -4.12 -10.73 -2.94
C ILE A 103 -2.77 -10.03 -3.08
N PHE A 104 -2.78 -8.81 -3.60
CA PHE A 104 -1.63 -7.91 -3.66
C PHE A 104 -1.85 -6.75 -2.71
N ASN A 105 -1.15 -6.76 -1.57
CA ASN A 105 -1.21 -5.64 -0.63
C ASN A 105 -0.29 -4.51 -1.10
N VAL A 106 -0.82 -3.30 -1.18
CA VAL A 106 -0.14 -2.14 -1.77
C VAL A 106 -0.06 -1.01 -0.74
N ASP A 107 1.06 -0.28 -0.72
CA ASP A 107 1.33 0.90 0.09
C ASP A 107 1.32 0.65 1.60
N THR A 108 0.15 0.65 2.23
CA THR A 108 -0.03 0.38 3.65
C THR A 108 -0.09 -1.13 3.89
N ALA A 109 0.80 -1.63 4.74
CA ALA A 109 0.81 -3.05 5.09
C ALA A 109 -0.43 -3.43 5.92
N VAL A 110 -0.94 -4.64 5.69
CA VAL A 110 -1.77 -5.35 6.67
C VAL A 110 -0.86 -5.92 7.76
N ILE A 111 -1.40 -6.45 8.85
CA ILE A 111 -0.56 -7.02 9.91
C ILE A 111 0.26 -8.21 9.41
N ASP A 112 1.42 -8.47 10.04
CA ASP A 112 2.37 -9.50 9.61
C ASP A 112 1.74 -10.89 9.48
N ASP A 113 0.88 -11.28 10.43
CA ASP A 113 0.16 -12.57 10.38
C ASP A 113 -0.71 -12.69 9.12
N ASP A 114 -1.37 -11.61 8.69
CA ASP A 114 -2.18 -11.58 7.47
C ASP A 114 -1.32 -11.58 6.20
N ILE A 115 -0.13 -10.92 6.24
CA ILE A 115 0.83 -10.98 5.14
C ILE A 115 1.28 -12.42 4.91
N GLU A 116 1.67 -13.12 5.97
CA GLU A 116 2.15 -14.50 5.86
C GLU A 116 1.04 -15.47 5.41
N GLN A 117 -0.19 -15.23 5.83
CA GLN A 117 -1.28 -16.17 5.62
C GLN A 117 -2.04 -15.94 4.30
N PHE A 118 -2.28 -14.71 3.90
CA PHE A 118 -3.22 -14.37 2.83
C PHE A 118 -2.59 -13.64 1.64
N VAL A 119 -1.50 -12.88 1.86
CA VAL A 119 -0.97 -11.98 0.85
C VAL A 119 0.01 -12.70 -0.08
N THR A 120 -0.28 -12.64 -1.37
CA THR A 120 0.62 -13.17 -2.41
C THR A 120 1.89 -12.34 -2.53
N GLN A 121 1.75 -11.01 -2.47
CA GLN A 121 2.88 -10.08 -2.54
C GLN A 121 2.49 -8.74 -1.90
N PHE A 122 3.38 -8.22 -1.04
CA PHE A 122 3.34 -6.84 -0.56
C PHE A 122 4.24 -5.95 -1.42
N VAL A 123 3.74 -4.78 -1.78
CA VAL A 123 4.46 -3.75 -2.52
C VAL A 123 4.26 -2.41 -1.83
N GLY A 124 5.27 -1.96 -1.11
CA GLY A 124 5.20 -0.71 -0.36
C GLY A 124 6.58 -0.22 0.09
N THR A 125 6.58 0.89 0.82
CA THR A 125 7.78 1.42 1.47
C THR A 125 8.14 0.55 2.67
N ASN A 126 9.42 0.28 2.88
CA ASN A 126 9.90 -0.24 4.16
C ASN A 126 9.75 0.87 5.21
N ALA A 127 8.60 0.89 5.88
CA ALA A 127 8.20 1.93 6.81
C ALA A 127 9.11 1.99 8.04
N TYR A 128 9.52 0.82 8.55
CA TYR A 128 10.43 0.71 9.67
C TYR A 128 11.79 1.34 9.36
N MET A 129 12.40 0.97 8.23
CA MET A 129 13.67 1.55 7.79
C MET A 129 13.55 3.06 7.57
N ALA A 130 12.43 3.53 7.01
CA ALA A 130 12.19 4.96 6.85
C ALA A 130 12.18 5.70 8.20
N GLY A 131 11.52 5.13 9.21
CA GLY A 131 11.55 5.64 10.58
C GLY A 131 12.96 5.63 11.16
N GLN A 132 13.69 4.52 11.02
CA GLN A 132 15.06 4.36 11.52
C GLN A 132 16.00 5.44 10.97
N LEU A 133 15.95 5.71 9.68
CA LEU A 133 16.75 6.78 9.06
C LEU A 133 16.44 8.16 9.65
N VAL A 134 15.17 8.43 9.99
CA VAL A 134 14.78 9.69 10.65
C VAL A 134 15.36 9.75 12.07
N GLY A 135 15.30 8.67 12.84
CA GLY A 135 15.90 8.59 14.17
C GLY A 135 17.42 8.82 14.15
N GLU A 136 18.11 8.14 13.24
CA GLU A 136 19.55 8.33 13.02
C GLU A 136 19.90 9.78 12.63
N GLN A 137 19.09 10.41 11.78
CA GLN A 137 19.32 11.81 11.40
C GLN A 137 19.06 12.74 12.58
N MET A 138 18.03 12.47 13.38
CA MET A 138 17.69 13.24 14.57
C MET A 138 18.85 13.29 15.58
N THR A 139 19.56 12.17 15.78
CA THR A 139 20.73 12.13 16.69
C THR A 139 21.91 12.97 16.20
N LYS A 140 22.02 13.17 14.89
CA LYS A 140 23.07 14.04 14.29
C LYS A 140 22.72 15.51 14.40
N ASP A 141 21.44 15.84 14.18
CA ASP A 141 20.97 17.22 14.20
C ASP A 141 20.81 17.76 15.63
N TYR A 142 20.52 16.88 16.60
CA TYR A 142 20.31 17.20 18.00
C TYR A 142 21.16 16.31 18.92
N PRO A 143 22.50 16.46 18.92
CA PRO A 143 23.41 15.59 19.67
C PRO A 143 23.24 15.68 21.19
N ASP A 144 22.68 16.79 21.68
CA ASP A 144 22.37 16.98 23.10
C ASP A 144 20.97 16.49 23.50
N GLY A 145 20.21 15.98 22.54
CA GLY A 145 18.84 15.53 22.71
C GLY A 145 17.80 16.61 22.44
N ALA A 146 16.52 16.20 22.49
CA ALA A 146 15.40 17.09 22.24
C ALA A 146 14.12 16.62 22.92
N LYS A 147 13.16 17.55 23.10
CA LYS A 147 11.76 17.20 23.38
C LYS A 147 11.03 17.04 22.06
N ILE A 148 10.33 15.91 21.91
CA ILE A 148 9.62 15.57 20.68
C ILE A 148 8.16 15.27 20.97
N ALA A 149 7.30 15.58 20.00
CA ALA A 149 5.92 15.11 19.97
C ALA A 149 5.75 14.17 18.79
N VAL A 150 4.98 13.10 18.98
CA VAL A 150 4.67 12.13 17.94
C VAL A 150 3.20 12.27 17.57
N LEU A 151 2.93 12.49 16.29
CA LEU A 151 1.62 12.28 15.71
C LEU A 151 1.69 10.98 14.92
N ASP A 152 0.90 10.00 15.34
CA ASP A 152 0.86 8.68 14.72
C ASP A 152 -0.54 8.33 14.22
N PHE A 153 -0.69 7.13 13.72
CA PHE A 153 -1.97 6.54 13.31
C PHE A 153 -1.94 5.06 13.67
N PRO A 154 -2.36 4.67 14.90
CA PRO A 154 -2.16 3.31 15.44
C PRO A 154 -2.91 2.20 14.69
N SER A 155 -3.96 2.50 13.95
CA SER A 155 -4.68 1.54 13.10
C SER A 155 -4.02 1.30 11.72
N ASN A 156 -2.88 1.98 11.45
CA ASN A 156 -2.11 1.85 10.23
C ASN A 156 -0.72 1.28 10.55
N GLU A 157 -0.46 0.03 10.17
CA GLU A 157 0.78 -0.68 10.48
C GLU A 157 2.01 0.07 9.97
N SER A 158 1.95 0.66 8.78
CA SER A 158 3.07 1.43 8.24
C SER A 158 3.39 2.70 9.07
N CYS A 159 2.43 3.25 9.82
CA CYS A 159 2.68 4.35 10.74
C CYS A 159 3.29 3.85 12.05
N VAL A 160 2.80 2.72 12.57
CA VAL A 160 3.36 2.02 13.74
C VAL A 160 4.82 1.68 13.49
N ASP A 161 5.12 1.09 12.35
CA ASP A 161 6.48 0.74 11.94
C ASP A 161 7.41 1.96 11.87
N ARG A 162 6.93 3.08 11.33
CA ARG A 162 7.74 4.32 11.28
C ARG A 162 8.09 4.82 12.67
N VAL A 163 7.14 4.77 13.61
CA VAL A 163 7.40 5.18 15.00
C VAL A 163 8.39 4.22 15.67
N ASN A 164 8.21 2.92 15.51
CA ASN A 164 9.11 1.92 16.06
C ASN A 164 10.52 2.05 15.48
N GLY A 165 10.64 2.17 14.17
CA GLY A 165 11.91 2.40 13.49
C GLY A 165 12.58 3.70 13.94
N PHE A 166 11.82 4.80 14.09
CA PHE A 166 12.35 6.05 14.61
C PHE A 166 12.97 5.89 16.01
N LEU A 167 12.26 5.22 16.91
CA LEU A 167 12.75 4.97 18.27
C LEU A 167 14.01 4.11 18.30
N GLU A 168 14.13 3.13 17.40
CA GLU A 168 15.34 2.34 17.25
C GLU A 168 16.49 3.13 16.64
N GLY A 169 16.21 3.98 15.64
CA GLY A 169 17.20 4.85 15.01
C GLY A 169 17.84 5.87 15.95
N LEU A 170 17.22 6.18 17.09
CA LEU A 170 17.85 6.97 18.14
C LEU A 170 19.01 6.24 18.83
N GLY A 171 19.04 4.90 18.76
CA GLY A 171 20.12 4.06 19.28
C GLY A 171 20.48 4.35 20.74
N ASP A 172 21.78 4.41 21.02
CA ASP A 172 22.30 4.69 22.37
C ASP A 172 21.98 6.10 22.89
N GLN A 173 21.46 6.97 22.03
CA GLN A 173 21.08 8.35 22.41
C GLN A 173 19.59 8.48 22.76
N LYS A 174 18.82 7.40 22.72
CA LYS A 174 17.36 7.39 22.96
C LYS A 174 16.98 8.12 24.26
N ASP A 175 17.75 7.93 25.34
CA ASP A 175 17.49 8.55 26.64
C ASP A 175 17.66 10.08 26.66
N LYS A 176 18.26 10.67 25.62
CA LYS A 176 18.36 12.11 25.46
C LYS A 176 17.10 12.74 24.83
N PHE A 177 16.22 11.91 24.25
CA PHE A 177 15.02 12.36 23.57
C PHE A 177 13.79 12.08 24.42
N GLU A 178 13.13 13.13 24.87
CA GLU A 178 11.91 13.04 25.67
C GLU A 178 10.67 13.12 24.78
N ILE A 179 9.85 12.05 24.74
CA ILE A 179 8.54 12.11 24.10
C ILE A 179 7.58 12.83 25.06
N VAL A 180 7.31 14.10 24.81
CA VAL A 180 6.44 14.94 25.64
C VAL A 180 4.96 14.80 25.31
N ALA A 181 4.63 14.31 24.12
CA ALA A 181 3.26 14.03 23.70
C ALA A 181 3.26 12.96 22.60
N GLN A 182 2.26 12.11 22.62
CA GLN A 182 1.92 11.21 21.52
C GLN A 182 0.41 11.22 21.34
N GLN A 183 -0.03 11.43 20.10
CA GLN A 183 -1.45 11.53 19.78
C GLN A 183 -1.75 10.83 18.46
N ASP A 184 -2.91 10.17 18.41
CA ASP A 184 -3.50 9.71 17.17
C ASP A 184 -3.92 10.93 16.33
N GLY A 185 -3.30 11.05 15.15
CA GLY A 185 -3.60 12.11 14.18
C GLY A 185 -4.81 11.79 13.33
N GLY A 186 -5.29 10.54 13.38
CA GLY A 186 -6.37 10.04 12.53
C GLY A 186 -5.99 9.98 11.06
N ALA A 187 -6.96 9.59 10.24
CA ALA A 187 -6.87 9.56 8.77
C ALA A 187 -7.33 10.90 8.17
N ALA A 188 -6.84 12.03 8.67
CA ALA A 188 -7.28 13.36 8.22
C ALA A 188 -6.64 13.77 6.89
#